data_f55ec615ff87ec690b61846d563f2d93
#
_entry.id   f55ec615ff87ec690b61846d563f2d93
#
_cell.length_a   1.000
_cell.length_b   1.000
_cell.length_c   1.000
_cell.angle_alpha   90.00
_cell.angle_beta   90.00
_cell.angle_gamma   90.00
#
_symmetry.space_group_name_H-M   'P 1'
#
loop_
_entity.id
_entity.type
_entity.pdbx_description
1 polymer ?
#
loop_
_entity_poly.entity_id
_entity_poly.type
_entity_poly.pdbx_seq_one_letter_code
_entity_poly.pdbx_strand_id
1 'polypeptide(L)'
;METALCYSKEHGVICVLKDAATVVCDHDNIYINTSGNCGMATGGSGDVLTGVIAGMMCAGFDDECFAAALAVYIHGCAGDMCRKNQGTFSMKAWDIAESLSTVFTQNNTDYN
;
A
#
# COMPACT_ATOMS: atom_id res chain seq x y z
N MET A 1 -12.98 -9.24 4.97
CA MET A 1 -11.88 -9.78 5.80
C MET A 1 -11.87 -11.31 5.81
N GLU A 2 -12.96 -11.93 6.20
CA GLU A 2 -13.05 -13.40 6.24
C GLU A 2 -12.82 -14.04 4.87
N THR A 3 -13.34 -13.45 3.80
CA THR A 3 -13.15 -13.95 2.42
C THR A 3 -11.67 -13.95 2.03
N ALA A 4 -10.96 -12.86 2.33
CA ALA A 4 -9.53 -12.76 2.04
C ALA A 4 -8.71 -13.79 2.81
N LEU A 5 -9.04 -13.98 4.09
CA LEU A 5 -8.35 -14.95 4.95
C LEU A 5 -8.60 -16.38 4.48
N CYS A 6 -9.86 -16.72 4.14
CA CYS A 6 -10.20 -18.04 3.59
C CYS A 6 -9.46 -18.31 2.29
N TYR A 7 -9.43 -17.34 1.39
CA TYR A 7 -8.73 -17.47 0.11
C TYR A 7 -7.23 -17.67 0.32
N SER A 8 -6.63 -16.90 1.21
CA SER A 8 -5.21 -17.01 1.54
C SER A 8 -4.86 -18.41 2.07
N LYS A 9 -5.65 -18.91 3.01
CA LYS A 9 -5.46 -20.25 3.59
C LYS A 9 -5.63 -21.35 2.57
N GLU A 10 -6.68 -21.27 1.74
CA GLU A 10 -7.02 -22.28 0.74
C GLU A 10 -5.96 -22.38 -0.35
N HIS A 11 -5.41 -21.26 -0.79
CA HIS A 11 -4.48 -21.21 -1.93
C HIS A 11 -3.01 -21.05 -1.54
N GLY A 12 -2.70 -20.85 -0.25
CA GLY A 12 -1.32 -20.66 0.22
C GLY A 12 -0.67 -19.40 -0.32
N VAL A 13 -1.45 -18.31 -0.44
CA VAL A 13 -1.00 -17.05 -1.02
C VAL A 13 -1.20 -15.89 -0.05
N ILE A 14 -0.48 -14.81 -0.28
CA ILE A 14 -0.74 -13.53 0.38
C ILE A 14 -1.87 -12.83 -0.39
N CYS A 15 -2.92 -12.45 0.31
CA CYS A 15 -4.07 -11.80 -0.28
C CYS A 15 -4.08 -10.32 0.11
N VAL A 16 -4.21 -9.46 -0.90
CA VAL A 16 -4.39 -8.01 -0.71
C VAL A 16 -5.78 -7.67 -1.21
N LEU A 17 -6.70 -7.46 -0.28
CA LEU A 17 -8.08 -7.10 -0.60
C LEU A 17 -8.26 -5.59 -0.48
N LYS A 18 -8.50 -4.96 -1.60
CA LYS A 18 -8.75 -3.51 -1.66
C LYS A 18 -10.22 -3.23 -1.37
N ASP A 19 -10.45 -2.41 -0.37
CA ASP A 19 -11.77 -1.92 0.01
C ASP A 19 -11.58 -0.54 0.66
N ALA A 20 -12.57 -0.03 1.35
CA ALA A 20 -12.47 1.23 2.10
C ALA A 20 -11.23 1.24 3.00
N ALA A 21 -10.92 0.09 3.61
CA ALA A 21 -9.61 -0.17 4.23
C ALA A 21 -9.00 -1.39 3.55
N THR A 22 -7.79 -1.27 3.00
CA THR A 22 -7.10 -2.41 2.39
C THR A 22 -6.66 -3.41 3.46
N VAL A 23 -6.93 -4.68 3.22
CA VAL A 23 -6.54 -5.78 4.10
C VAL A 23 -5.46 -6.60 3.43
N VAL A 24 -4.37 -6.87 4.14
CA VAL A 24 -3.30 -7.77 3.70
C VAL A 24 -3.25 -8.94 4.66
N CYS A 25 -3.35 -10.15 4.16
CA CYS A 25 -3.30 -11.34 5.01
C CYS A 25 -2.57 -12.50 4.35
N ASP A 26 -1.98 -13.32 5.20
CA ASP A 26 -1.56 -14.69 4.87
C ASP A 26 -2.30 -15.66 5.79
N HIS A 27 -1.83 -16.91 5.86
CA HIS A 27 -2.50 -17.93 6.70
C HIS A 27 -2.38 -17.67 8.21
N ASP A 28 -1.43 -16.81 8.65
CA ASP A 28 -1.16 -16.55 10.07
C ASP A 28 -1.45 -15.11 10.50
N ASN A 29 -1.38 -14.15 9.57
CA ASN A 29 -1.38 -12.74 9.90
C ASN A 29 -2.42 -11.96 9.10
N ILE A 30 -3.03 -10.98 9.75
CA ILE A 30 -3.94 -10.02 9.12
C ILE A 30 -3.45 -8.61 9.45
N TYR A 31 -3.33 -7.79 8.43
CA TYR A 31 -3.01 -6.38 8.55
C TYR A 31 -4.13 -5.55 7.91
N ILE A 32 -4.62 -4.56 8.65
CA ILE A 32 -5.63 -3.62 8.15
C ILE A 32 -4.95 -2.26 8.00
N ASN A 33 -4.92 -1.76 6.78
CA ASN A 33 -4.24 -0.50 6.48
C ASN A 33 -5.02 0.69 7.02
N THR A 34 -4.31 1.63 7.66
CA THR A 34 -4.88 2.86 8.23
C THR A 34 -4.47 4.12 7.48
N SER A 35 -3.60 4.01 6.47
CA SER A 35 -3.15 5.15 5.65
C SER A 35 -4.03 5.30 4.41
N GLY A 36 -3.93 6.45 3.76
CA GLY A 36 -4.65 6.73 2.53
C GLY A 36 -5.91 7.56 2.73
N ASN A 37 -6.56 7.91 1.63
CA ASN A 37 -7.75 8.75 1.61
C ASN A 37 -8.61 8.46 0.37
N CYS A 38 -9.81 9.04 0.33
CA CYS A 38 -10.77 8.79 -0.76
C CYS A 38 -10.29 9.30 -2.13
N GLY A 39 -9.37 10.26 -2.18
CA GLY A 39 -8.80 10.74 -3.43
C GLY A 39 -8.00 9.68 -4.19
N MET A 40 -7.59 8.62 -3.49
CA MET A 40 -6.85 7.51 -4.10
C MET A 40 -7.74 6.57 -4.93
N ALA A 41 -9.07 6.72 -4.87
CA ALA A 41 -10.01 5.99 -5.72
C ALA A 41 -10.02 6.62 -7.13
N THR A 42 -8.90 6.54 -7.82
CA THR A 42 -8.69 7.07 -9.17
C THR A 42 -8.11 5.98 -10.07
N GLY A 43 -8.38 6.08 -11.38
CA GLY A 43 -7.89 5.10 -12.35
C GLY A 43 -6.37 4.99 -12.32
N GLY A 44 -5.86 3.77 -12.24
CA GLY A 44 -4.43 3.50 -12.21
C GLY A 44 -3.80 3.43 -10.81
N SER A 45 -4.53 3.82 -9.76
CA SER A 45 -4.02 3.76 -8.38
C SER A 45 -3.67 2.32 -7.97
N GLY A 46 -4.48 1.36 -8.38
CA GLY A 46 -4.21 -0.07 -8.14
C GLY A 46 -2.96 -0.56 -8.85
N ASP A 47 -2.69 -0.05 -10.05
CA ASP A 47 -1.47 -0.38 -10.80
C ASP A 47 -0.21 0.15 -10.09
N VAL A 48 -0.30 1.37 -9.55
CA VAL A 48 0.78 1.94 -8.74
C VAL A 48 1.02 1.08 -7.50
N LEU A 49 -0.04 0.67 -6.81
CA LEU A 49 0.07 -0.21 -5.64
C LEU A 49 0.74 -1.53 -5.99
N THR A 50 0.35 -2.14 -7.11
CA THR A 50 0.96 -3.40 -7.58
C THR A 50 2.47 -3.23 -7.77
N GLY A 51 2.89 -2.12 -8.37
CA GLY A 51 4.31 -1.81 -8.56
C GLY A 51 5.05 -1.62 -7.23
N VAL A 52 4.44 -0.96 -6.26
CA VAL A 52 5.03 -0.76 -4.93
C VAL A 52 5.18 -2.10 -4.21
N ILE A 53 4.17 -2.95 -4.25
CA ILE A 53 4.22 -4.29 -3.65
C ILE A 53 5.36 -5.10 -4.27
N ALA A 54 5.43 -5.15 -5.59
CA ALA A 54 6.48 -5.90 -6.31
C ALA A 54 7.88 -5.38 -5.92
N GLY A 55 8.05 -4.07 -5.87
CA GLY A 55 9.32 -3.45 -5.48
C GLY A 55 9.72 -3.79 -4.05
N MET A 56 8.78 -3.73 -3.13
CA MET A 56 9.05 -4.06 -1.72
C MET A 56 9.37 -5.54 -1.53
N MET A 57 8.71 -6.43 -2.26
CA MET A 57 9.02 -7.86 -2.22
C MET A 57 10.44 -8.16 -2.74
N CYS A 58 10.89 -7.39 -3.73
CA CYS A 58 12.26 -7.53 -4.27
C CYS A 58 13.33 -6.91 -3.37
N ALA A 59 12.95 -6.13 -2.36
CA ALA A 59 13.90 -5.42 -1.49
C ALA A 59 14.59 -6.32 -0.44
N GLY A 60 14.21 -7.60 -0.35
CA GLY A 60 14.92 -8.57 0.49
C GLY A 60 14.36 -8.74 1.90
N PHE A 61 13.09 -8.41 2.12
CA PHE A 61 12.43 -8.73 3.39
C PHE A 61 12.23 -10.24 3.53
N ASP A 62 12.51 -10.78 4.72
CA ASP A 62 12.33 -12.20 5.00
C ASP A 62 10.86 -12.61 5.04
N ASP A 63 9.98 -11.70 5.52
CA ASP A 63 8.54 -11.92 5.61
C ASP A 63 7.82 -11.21 4.45
N GLU A 64 7.33 -11.98 3.50
CA GLU A 64 6.64 -11.45 2.32
C GLU A 64 5.32 -10.75 2.68
N CYS A 65 4.61 -11.25 3.68
CA CYS A 65 3.37 -10.61 4.14
C CYS A 65 3.66 -9.24 4.75
N PHE A 66 4.73 -9.14 5.52
CA PHE A 66 5.20 -7.85 6.05
C PHE A 66 5.57 -6.89 4.92
N ALA A 67 6.27 -7.36 3.90
CA ALA A 67 6.65 -6.54 2.74
C ALA A 67 5.40 -6.00 2.03
N ALA A 68 4.39 -6.84 1.82
CA ALA A 68 3.13 -6.44 1.20
C ALA A 68 2.38 -5.42 2.07
N ALA A 69 2.30 -5.64 3.38
CA ALA A 69 1.65 -4.72 4.31
C ALA A 69 2.36 -3.36 4.34
N LEU A 70 3.69 -3.36 4.35
CA LEU A 70 4.50 -2.14 4.30
C LEU A 70 4.27 -1.39 2.99
N ALA A 71 4.20 -2.10 1.86
CA ALA A 71 3.92 -1.51 0.55
C ALA A 71 2.56 -0.81 0.53
N VAL A 72 1.53 -1.44 1.08
CA VAL A 72 0.18 -0.86 1.17
C VAL A 72 0.21 0.40 2.03
N TYR A 73 0.90 0.36 3.16
CA TYR A 73 1.04 1.51 4.05
C TYR A 73 1.77 2.67 3.35
N ILE A 74 2.88 2.41 2.68
CA ILE A 74 3.66 3.43 1.96
C ILE A 74 2.84 4.05 0.84
N HIS A 75 2.11 3.23 0.08
CA HIS A 75 1.22 3.71 -0.97
C HIS A 75 0.15 4.66 -0.40
N GLY A 76 -0.44 4.29 0.74
CA GLY A 76 -1.40 5.15 1.45
C GLY A 76 -0.77 6.46 1.93
N CYS A 77 0.44 6.41 2.47
CA CYS A 77 1.18 7.61 2.88
C CYS A 77 1.46 8.54 1.70
N ALA A 78 1.80 7.98 0.53
CA ALA A 78 2.00 8.76 -0.70
C ALA A 78 0.69 9.46 -1.11
N GLY A 79 -0.43 8.75 -1.01
CA GLY A 79 -1.75 9.34 -1.25
C GLY A 79 -2.09 10.47 -0.28
N ASP A 80 -1.75 10.30 0.99
CA ASP A 80 -1.96 11.35 2.01
C ASP A 80 -1.07 12.56 1.75
N MET A 81 0.14 12.36 1.26
CA MET A 81 1.03 13.44 0.83
C MET A 81 0.42 14.22 -0.34
N CYS A 82 -0.15 13.51 -1.33
CA CYS A 82 -0.86 14.13 -2.45
C CYS A 82 -2.04 14.97 -1.96
N ARG A 83 -2.83 14.44 -1.05
CA ARG A 83 -3.98 15.16 -0.48
C ARG A 83 -3.54 16.46 0.16
N LYS A 84 -2.45 16.42 0.91
CA LYS A 84 -1.89 17.60 1.58
C LYS A 84 -1.45 18.67 0.59
N ASN A 85 -0.87 18.26 -0.54
CA ASN A 85 -0.30 19.18 -1.53
C ASN A 85 -1.33 19.72 -2.51
N GLN A 86 -2.34 18.93 -2.90
CA GLN A 86 -3.24 19.29 -4.00
C GLN A 86 -4.71 18.93 -3.78
N GLY A 87 -5.06 18.37 -2.62
CA GLY A 87 -6.43 17.95 -2.31
C GLY A 87 -6.82 16.64 -2.99
N THR A 88 -8.05 16.18 -2.70
CA THR A 88 -8.51 14.86 -3.16
C THR A 88 -9.09 14.88 -4.57
N PHE A 89 -9.65 15.99 -5.03
CA PHE A 89 -10.32 16.06 -6.33
C PHE A 89 -9.37 16.09 -7.52
N SER A 90 -8.16 16.64 -7.35
CA SER A 90 -7.19 16.73 -8.43
C SER A 90 -6.16 15.60 -8.42
N MET A 91 -6.28 14.67 -7.48
CA MET A 91 -5.33 13.57 -7.32
C MET A 91 -5.43 12.55 -8.45
N LYS A 92 -4.29 12.22 -9.05
CA LYS A 92 -4.16 11.20 -10.09
C LYS A 92 -3.18 10.13 -9.63
N ALA A 93 -3.25 8.96 -10.25
CA ALA A 93 -2.35 7.84 -9.94
C ALA A 93 -0.88 8.23 -10.06
N TRP A 94 -0.53 9.01 -11.09
CA TRP A 94 0.85 9.49 -11.29
C TRP A 94 1.33 10.37 -10.14
N ASP A 95 0.46 11.20 -9.57
CA ASP A 95 0.78 12.05 -8.42
C ASP A 95 1.13 11.21 -7.20
N ILE A 96 0.42 10.09 -6.99
CA ILE A 96 0.72 9.12 -5.93
C ILE A 96 2.12 8.52 -6.16
N ALA A 97 2.41 8.09 -7.38
CA ALA A 97 3.71 7.51 -7.74
C ALA A 97 4.85 8.50 -7.49
N GLU A 98 4.68 9.76 -7.88
CA GLU A 98 5.68 10.80 -7.64
C GLU A 98 5.91 11.08 -6.16
N SER A 99 4.87 10.99 -5.34
CA SER A 99 4.96 11.24 -3.90
C SER A 99 5.69 10.13 -3.13
N LEU A 100 5.90 8.96 -3.73
CA LEU A 100 6.64 7.86 -3.10
C LEU A 100 8.05 8.28 -2.71
N SER A 101 8.76 9.02 -3.55
CA SER A 101 10.12 9.49 -3.24
C SER A 101 10.15 10.37 -2.00
N THR A 102 9.14 11.20 -1.80
CA THR A 102 9.01 12.05 -0.62
C THR A 102 8.81 11.22 0.65
N VAL A 103 7.95 10.20 0.59
CA VAL A 103 7.73 9.28 1.72
C VAL A 103 9.03 8.59 2.13
N PHE A 104 9.77 8.05 1.17
CA PHE A 104 11.04 7.38 1.44
C PHE A 104 12.10 8.35 1.97
N THR A 105 12.15 9.56 1.45
CA THR A 105 13.12 10.59 1.87
C THR A 105 12.86 11.04 3.31
N GLN A 106 11.61 11.23 3.69
CA GLN A 106 11.25 11.60 5.05
C GLN A 106 11.71 10.56 6.06
N ASN A 107 11.48 9.28 5.75
CA ASN A 107 11.91 8.19 6.62
C ASN A 107 13.42 8.14 6.78
N ASN A 108 14.17 8.41 5.72
CA ASN A 108 15.63 8.46 5.78
C ASN A 108 16.16 9.64 6.62
N THR A 109 15.45 10.76 6.63
CA THR A 109 15.83 11.94 7.40
C THR A 109 15.72 11.68 8.91
N ASP A 110 14.74 10.88 9.32
CA ASP A 110 14.51 10.55 10.73
C ASP A 110 15.61 9.63 11.31
N TYR A 111 16.38 8.96 10.47
CA TYR A 111 17.47 8.05 10.88
C TYR A 111 18.86 8.68 10.79
N ASN A 112 18.96 9.87 10.26
CA ASN A 112 20.21 10.61 10.13
C ASN A 112 20.29 11.73 11.18
#